data_e55dd944149decf959747a9beb869dcb
#
_entry.id   e55dd944149decf959747a9beb869dcb
#
_cell.length_a   1.000
_cell.length_b   1.000
_cell.length_c   1.000
_cell.angle_alpha   90.00
_cell.angle_beta   90.00
_cell.angle_gamma   90.00
#
_symmetry.space_group_name_H-M   'P 1'
#
loop_
_entity.id
_entity.type
_entity.pdbx_description
1 polymer ?
#
loop_
_entity_poly.entity_id
_entity_poly.type
_entity_poly.pdbx_seq_one_letter_code
_entity_poly.pdbx_strand_id
1 'polypeptide(L)'
;VRVDGVKFLINEKPFYFKGYGKHEDTFPNGRGINLPMNTKDISIMKWQHANSFRTSHYPYSEEMMRLCDEEGIVVIDETTAVGVNLQFGGGANFGGERIGTFDKEHGVQTQEHHKDVVRDLISRDKNHACVVMWSITNEPHSSEEASRNYFEEVTKYIRKLDSERPI
;
A
#
# COMPACT_ATOMS: atom_id res chain seq x y z
N VAL A 1 11.10 -12.75 -3.70
CA VAL A 1 10.50 -12.99 -2.36
C VAL A 1 9.66 -14.26 -2.39
N ARG A 2 9.49 -14.93 -1.26
CA ARG A 2 8.67 -16.14 -1.15
C ARG A 2 8.08 -16.27 0.25
N VAL A 3 6.87 -16.77 0.34
CA VAL A 3 6.24 -17.16 1.60
C VAL A 3 6.30 -18.68 1.73
N ASP A 4 6.77 -19.18 2.87
CA ASP A 4 6.88 -20.59 3.19
C ASP A 4 6.25 -20.85 4.57
N GLY A 5 4.99 -21.25 4.56
CA GLY A 5 4.19 -21.35 5.77
C GLY A 5 4.08 -19.99 6.47
N VAL A 6 4.68 -19.89 7.65
CA VAL A 6 4.72 -18.63 8.45
C VAL A 6 6.00 -17.80 8.24
N LYS A 7 6.86 -18.22 7.33
CA LYS A 7 8.13 -17.55 7.06
C LYS A 7 8.04 -16.70 5.80
N PHE A 8 8.46 -15.46 5.91
CA PHE A 8 8.72 -14.60 4.76
C PHE A 8 10.21 -14.70 4.39
N LEU A 9 10.50 -14.96 3.13
CA LEU A 9 11.86 -15.19 2.65
C LEU A 9 12.23 -14.14 1.61
N ILE A 10 13.43 -13.57 1.76
CA ILE A 10 14.09 -12.74 0.75
C ILE A 10 15.39 -13.45 0.38
N ASN A 11 15.59 -13.75 -0.91
CA ASN A 11 16.74 -14.51 -1.39
C ASN A 11 16.96 -15.83 -0.59
N GLU A 12 15.87 -16.57 -0.37
CA GLU A 12 15.82 -17.84 0.38
C GLU A 12 16.22 -17.75 1.87
N LYS A 13 16.40 -16.56 2.41
CA LYS A 13 16.71 -16.32 3.82
C LYS A 13 15.48 -15.79 4.55
N PRO A 14 15.19 -16.29 5.77
CA PRO A 14 14.11 -15.73 6.57
C PRO A 14 14.32 -14.24 6.84
N PHE A 15 13.29 -13.47 6.58
CA PHE A 15 13.26 -12.03 6.85
C PHE A 15 12.22 -11.71 7.90
N TYR A 16 12.59 -10.94 8.90
CA TYR A 16 11.70 -10.46 9.94
C TYR A 16 11.52 -8.95 9.82
N PHE A 17 10.28 -8.52 9.58
CA PHE A 17 9.94 -7.10 9.46
C PHE A 17 10.05 -6.40 10.81
N LYS A 18 10.92 -5.40 10.89
CA LYS A 18 11.05 -4.45 12.01
C LYS A 18 10.74 -3.08 11.46
N GLY A 19 9.45 -2.75 11.37
CA GLY A 19 9.04 -1.56 10.65
C GLY A 19 7.75 -0.98 11.16
N TYR A 20 7.29 0.06 10.47
CA TYR A 20 6.10 0.83 10.80
C TYR A 20 5.46 1.44 9.56
N GLY A 21 4.23 1.97 9.68
CA GLY A 21 3.66 2.85 8.67
C GLY A 21 4.36 4.20 8.70
N LYS A 22 4.81 4.65 7.54
CA LYS A 22 5.47 5.96 7.36
C LYS A 22 4.55 6.88 6.55
N HIS A 23 4.75 8.18 6.64
CA HIS A 23 4.21 9.16 5.69
C HIS A 23 5.35 9.87 4.97
N GLU A 24 5.17 10.17 3.67
CA GLU A 24 6.11 10.97 2.88
C GLU A 24 5.65 12.43 2.88
N ASP A 25 5.67 13.02 4.06
CA ASP A 25 5.38 14.44 4.24
C ASP A 25 6.38 15.06 5.21
N THR A 26 6.73 16.32 4.99
CA THR A 26 7.74 17.04 5.76
C THR A 26 7.34 18.50 5.96
N PHE A 27 7.72 19.05 7.11
CA PHE A 27 7.60 20.49 7.32
C PHE A 27 8.78 21.23 6.62
N PRO A 28 8.54 22.31 5.88
CA PRO A 28 7.26 22.93 5.53
C PRO A 28 6.67 22.45 4.18
N ASN A 29 7.28 21.46 3.55
CA ASN A 29 7.00 21.07 2.17
C ASN A 29 5.69 20.26 2.01
N GLY A 30 5.10 19.79 3.11
CA GLY A 30 3.99 18.85 3.03
C GLY A 30 4.41 17.61 2.25
N ARG A 31 3.64 17.22 1.25
CA ARG A 31 3.93 16.08 0.36
C ARG A 31 4.84 16.42 -0.83
N GLY A 32 5.38 17.63 -0.89
CA GLY A 32 6.41 17.99 -1.86
C GLY A 32 7.71 17.23 -1.57
N ILE A 33 8.37 16.74 -2.62
CA ILE A 33 9.60 15.95 -2.49
C ILE A 33 10.69 16.75 -1.76
N ASN A 34 11.28 16.15 -0.74
CA ASN A 34 12.37 16.71 0.03
C ASN A 34 13.46 15.64 0.25
N LEU A 35 14.39 15.54 -0.68
CA LEU A 35 15.45 14.52 -0.66
C LEU A 35 16.29 14.53 0.60
N PRO A 36 16.74 15.68 1.15
CA PRO A 36 17.46 15.71 2.41
C PRO A 36 16.66 15.10 3.58
N MET A 37 15.36 15.35 3.62
CA MET A 37 14.50 14.79 4.66
C MET A 37 14.26 13.30 4.46
N ASN A 38 14.12 12.83 3.22
CA ASN A 38 14.04 11.40 2.91
C ASN A 38 15.29 10.67 3.42
N THR A 39 16.46 11.22 3.14
CA THR A 39 17.75 10.68 3.63
C THR A 39 17.81 10.67 5.16
N LYS A 40 17.34 11.73 5.81
CA LYS A 40 17.28 11.81 7.26
C LYS A 40 16.34 10.77 7.85
N ASP A 41 15.16 10.58 7.25
CA ASP A 41 14.18 9.59 7.68
C ASP A 41 14.78 8.17 7.64
N ILE A 42 15.42 7.80 6.54
CA ILE A 42 16.08 6.50 6.40
C ILE A 42 17.22 6.35 7.44
N SER A 43 17.98 7.41 7.70
CA SER A 43 19.02 7.41 8.74
C SER A 43 18.45 7.18 10.14
N ILE A 44 17.30 7.78 10.45
CA ILE A 44 16.58 7.58 11.72
C ILE A 44 16.05 6.15 11.82
N MET A 45 15.48 5.61 10.73
CA MET A 45 15.05 4.23 10.68
C MET A 45 16.19 3.26 11.00
N LYS A 46 17.34 3.44 10.38
CA LYS A 46 18.53 2.63 10.64
C LYS A 46 19.01 2.75 12.08
N TRP A 47 19.01 3.97 12.62
CA TRP A 47 19.38 4.21 14.02
C TRP A 47 18.42 3.50 14.99
N GLN A 48 17.13 3.39 14.66
CA GLN A 48 16.14 2.64 15.42
C GLN A 48 16.21 1.12 15.17
N HIS A 49 17.13 0.64 14.34
CA HIS A 49 17.20 -0.73 13.88
C HIS A 49 15.93 -1.22 13.13
N ALA A 50 15.17 -0.30 12.55
CA ALA A 50 14.11 -0.64 11.62
C ALA A 50 14.70 -1.02 10.25
N ASN A 51 14.06 -1.98 9.58
CA ASN A 51 14.50 -2.50 8.30
C ASN A 51 13.41 -2.41 7.21
N SER A 52 12.24 -1.90 7.56
CA SER A 52 11.08 -1.92 6.67
C SER A 52 10.06 -0.84 7.02
N PHE A 53 9.26 -0.44 6.04
CA PHE A 53 8.07 0.38 6.27
C PHE A 53 6.97 0.08 5.25
N ARG A 54 5.74 0.52 5.56
CA ARG A 54 4.63 0.59 4.62
C ARG A 54 4.45 2.03 4.16
N THR A 55 4.24 2.21 2.85
CA THR A 55 3.97 3.52 2.26
C THR A 55 2.54 3.99 2.57
N SER A 56 2.26 4.26 3.84
CA SER A 56 0.94 4.70 4.31
C SER A 56 0.58 6.08 3.77
N HIS A 57 -0.51 6.31 3.08
CA HIS A 57 -1.47 5.40 2.47
C HIS A 57 -1.57 5.74 0.98
N TYR A 58 -0.45 5.80 0.30
CA TYR A 58 -0.30 6.24 -1.08
C TYR A 58 1.08 5.87 -1.63
N PRO A 59 1.25 5.76 -2.95
CA PRO A 59 2.56 5.56 -3.55
C PRO A 59 3.51 6.71 -3.19
N TYR A 60 4.71 6.39 -2.75
CA TYR A 60 5.75 7.38 -2.46
C TYR A 60 6.52 7.75 -3.72
N SER A 61 7.42 8.73 -3.63
CA SER A 61 8.26 9.16 -4.74
C SER A 61 9.19 8.04 -5.21
N GLU A 62 9.53 8.03 -6.51
CA GLU A 62 10.55 7.12 -7.02
C GLU A 62 11.92 7.35 -6.36
N GLU A 63 12.19 8.59 -5.95
CA GLU A 63 13.40 8.95 -5.22
C GLU A 63 13.47 8.22 -3.87
N MET A 64 12.34 8.09 -3.16
CA MET A 64 12.29 7.29 -1.93
C MET A 64 12.50 5.80 -2.24
N MET A 65 11.91 5.26 -3.31
CA MET A 65 12.13 3.87 -3.69
C MET A 65 13.58 3.60 -4.04
N ARG A 66 14.24 4.46 -4.82
CA ARG A 66 15.68 4.36 -5.13
C ARG A 66 16.54 4.42 -3.89
N LEU A 67 16.23 5.34 -2.98
CA LEU A 67 16.94 5.44 -1.71
C LEU A 67 16.77 4.16 -0.86
N CYS A 68 15.59 3.56 -0.84
CA CYS A 68 15.35 2.29 -0.18
C CYS A 68 16.13 1.13 -0.81
N ASP A 69 16.21 1.10 -2.15
CA ASP A 69 17.05 0.12 -2.87
C ASP A 69 18.53 0.24 -2.48
N GLU A 70 19.07 1.47 -2.42
CA GLU A 70 20.45 1.75 -2.07
C GLU A 70 20.77 1.43 -0.60
N GLU A 71 19.83 1.75 0.30
CA GLU A 71 20.02 1.64 1.73
C GLU A 71 19.57 0.29 2.32
N GLY A 72 18.96 -0.57 1.50
CA GLY A 72 18.52 -1.91 1.91
C GLY A 72 17.30 -1.90 2.84
N ILE A 73 16.45 -0.88 2.72
CA ILE A 73 15.18 -0.81 3.46
C ILE A 73 14.08 -1.48 2.62
N VAL A 74 13.35 -2.38 3.25
CA VAL A 74 12.29 -3.15 2.61
C VAL A 74 10.96 -2.41 2.67
N VAL A 75 10.20 -2.41 1.58
CA VAL A 75 8.98 -1.63 1.43
C VAL A 75 7.78 -2.54 1.18
N ILE A 76 6.71 -2.30 1.93
CA ILE A 76 5.34 -2.73 1.60
C ILE A 76 4.71 -1.53 0.90
N ASP A 77 4.51 -1.65 -0.42
CA ASP A 77 4.07 -0.53 -1.23
C ASP A 77 2.55 -0.51 -1.37
N GLU A 78 1.93 0.65 -1.08
CA GLU A 78 0.49 0.78 -0.89
C GLU A 78 -0.15 1.68 -1.94
N THR A 79 -1.31 1.24 -2.43
CA THR A 79 -2.14 2.05 -3.34
C THR A 79 -2.85 3.18 -2.60
N THR A 80 -3.27 4.20 -3.35
CA THR A 80 -4.08 5.32 -2.83
C THR A 80 -5.54 4.89 -2.64
N ALA A 81 -5.79 3.84 -1.88
CA ALA A 81 -7.14 3.34 -1.61
C ALA A 81 -7.49 3.52 -0.12
N VAL A 82 -7.43 4.77 0.36
CA VAL A 82 -7.84 5.16 1.70
C VAL A 82 -9.33 5.50 1.71
N GLY A 83 -10.04 5.03 2.70
CA GLY A 83 -11.45 5.41 2.89
C GLY A 83 -12.40 4.80 1.86
N VAL A 84 -12.06 3.64 1.30
CA VAL A 84 -13.04 2.79 0.59
C VAL A 84 -14.07 2.30 1.61
N ASN A 85 -14.72 3.28 2.24
CA ASN A 85 -15.68 3.13 3.31
C ASN A 85 -16.52 4.42 3.39
N LEU A 86 -17.70 4.39 2.78
CA LEU A 86 -18.60 5.55 2.76
C LEU A 86 -19.16 5.92 4.16
N GLN A 87 -18.93 5.09 5.16
CA GLN A 87 -19.33 5.34 6.55
C GLN A 87 -18.19 5.93 7.41
N PHE A 88 -16.97 5.97 6.88
CA PHE A 88 -15.81 6.52 7.58
C PHE A 88 -15.89 8.05 7.65
N GLY A 89 -15.62 8.62 8.81
CA GLY A 89 -15.66 10.07 9.00
C GLY A 89 -16.96 10.61 9.59
N GLY A 90 -17.77 9.74 10.19
CA GLY A 90 -19.01 10.16 10.87
C GLY A 90 -20.00 10.77 9.89
N GLY A 91 -20.10 10.18 8.70
CA GLY A 91 -21.03 10.63 7.67
C GLY A 91 -22.38 10.87 8.29
N ALA A 92 -22.74 12.14 8.41
CA ALA A 92 -24.04 12.54 8.90
C ALA A 92 -25.07 11.86 7.99
N ASN A 93 -25.76 10.84 8.52
CA ASN A 93 -26.92 10.27 7.87
C ASN A 93 -27.98 11.36 7.86
N PHE A 94 -28.05 12.15 6.81
CA PHE A 94 -29.10 13.13 6.57
C PHE A 94 -30.41 12.45 6.15
N GLY A 95 -30.72 11.28 6.75
CA GLY A 95 -32.00 10.61 6.56
C GLY A 95 -32.18 9.87 5.23
N GLY A 96 -31.11 9.65 4.46
CA GLY A 96 -31.13 8.84 3.24
C GLY A 96 -30.93 7.34 3.49
N GLU A 97 -31.22 6.52 2.49
CA GLU A 97 -30.87 5.10 2.51
C GLU A 97 -29.34 4.95 2.62
N ARG A 98 -28.91 3.94 3.39
CA ARG A 98 -27.48 3.61 3.49
C ARG A 98 -27.02 3.02 2.15
N ILE A 99 -26.18 3.74 1.44
CA ILE A 99 -25.53 3.25 0.23
C ILE A 99 -24.37 2.35 0.66
N GLY A 100 -24.32 1.12 0.16
CA GLY A 100 -23.18 0.21 0.37
C GLY A 100 -21.94 0.72 -0.35
N THR A 101 -20.78 0.61 0.29
CA THR A 101 -19.50 0.99 -0.31
C THR A 101 -19.17 0.15 -1.54
N PHE A 102 -19.55 -1.14 -1.52
CA PHE A 102 -19.25 -2.12 -2.55
C PHE A 102 -20.50 -2.60 -3.29
N ASP A 103 -21.56 -1.80 -3.33
CA ASP A 103 -22.76 -2.15 -4.05
C ASP A 103 -22.53 -2.30 -5.57
N LYS A 104 -23.53 -2.85 -6.28
CA LYS A 104 -23.38 -3.14 -7.71
C LYS A 104 -23.30 -1.89 -8.60
N GLU A 105 -23.78 -0.75 -8.11
CA GLU A 105 -23.82 0.48 -8.89
C GLU A 105 -22.53 1.29 -8.71
N HIS A 106 -22.15 1.56 -7.47
CA HIS A 106 -20.98 2.39 -7.14
C HIS A 106 -19.69 1.57 -7.03
N GLY A 107 -19.78 0.36 -6.50
CA GLY A 107 -18.64 -0.52 -6.30
C GLY A 107 -17.94 -0.93 -7.59
N VAL A 108 -18.66 -1.08 -8.70
CA VAL A 108 -18.07 -1.48 -9.98
C VAL A 108 -17.13 -0.39 -10.53
N GLN A 109 -17.58 0.86 -10.54
CA GLN A 109 -16.76 1.98 -11.02
C GLN A 109 -15.53 2.19 -10.14
N THR A 110 -15.71 2.12 -8.83
CA THR A 110 -14.61 2.19 -7.87
C THR A 110 -13.63 1.04 -8.06
N GLN A 111 -14.10 -0.17 -8.33
CA GLN A 111 -13.25 -1.33 -8.55
C GLN A 111 -12.39 -1.20 -9.81
N GLU A 112 -12.96 -0.74 -10.92
CA GLU A 112 -12.19 -0.54 -12.17
C GLU A 112 -11.11 0.53 -11.97
N HIS A 113 -11.47 1.64 -11.34
CA HIS A 113 -10.48 2.67 -11.00
C HIS A 113 -9.39 2.14 -10.06
N HIS A 114 -9.76 1.33 -9.06
CA HIS A 114 -8.80 0.69 -8.16
C HIS A 114 -7.83 -0.22 -8.93
N LYS A 115 -8.32 -0.98 -9.91
CA LYS A 115 -7.46 -1.80 -10.79
C LYS A 115 -6.49 -0.94 -11.60
N ASP A 116 -6.93 0.22 -12.09
CA ASP A 116 -6.05 1.15 -12.80
C ASP A 116 -4.94 1.69 -11.89
N VAL A 117 -5.28 2.12 -10.68
CA VAL A 117 -4.30 2.59 -9.67
C VAL A 117 -3.29 1.51 -9.33
N VAL A 118 -3.75 0.28 -9.11
CA VAL A 118 -2.87 -0.87 -8.84
C VAL A 118 -1.95 -1.17 -10.03
N ARG A 119 -2.49 -1.16 -11.25
CA ARG A 119 -1.69 -1.37 -12.47
C ARG A 119 -0.56 -0.35 -12.57
N ASP A 120 -0.87 0.90 -12.34
CA ASP A 120 0.07 2.00 -12.47
C ASP A 120 1.16 1.91 -11.39
N LEU A 121 0.79 1.60 -10.14
CA LEU A 121 1.73 1.34 -9.05
C LEU A 121 2.69 0.19 -9.39
N ILE A 122 2.15 -0.98 -9.73
CA ILE A 122 2.96 -2.16 -10.03
C ILE A 122 3.85 -1.91 -11.26
N SER A 123 3.33 -1.24 -12.29
CA SER A 123 4.10 -0.93 -13.49
C SER A 123 5.29 -0.04 -13.20
N ARG A 124 5.14 0.91 -12.27
CA ARG A 124 6.22 1.81 -11.84
C ARG A 124 7.24 1.09 -10.96
N ASP A 125 6.75 0.38 -9.93
CA ASP A 125 7.60 0.01 -8.80
C ASP A 125 8.04 -1.47 -8.75
N LYS A 126 7.50 -2.33 -9.61
CA LYS A 126 7.85 -3.77 -9.61
C LYS A 126 9.34 -4.08 -9.80
N ASN A 127 10.10 -3.17 -10.38
CA ASN A 127 11.53 -3.34 -10.60
C ASN A 127 12.40 -2.79 -9.46
N HIS A 128 11.81 -2.19 -8.43
CA HIS A 128 12.53 -1.82 -7.23
C HIS A 128 12.74 -3.04 -6.34
N ALA A 129 14.00 -3.30 -6.00
CA ALA A 129 14.37 -4.44 -5.16
C ALA A 129 13.83 -4.32 -3.73
N CYS A 130 13.64 -3.10 -3.26
CA CYS A 130 13.07 -2.82 -1.94
C CYS A 130 11.60 -3.23 -1.82
N VAL A 131 10.81 -3.21 -2.91
CA VAL A 131 9.39 -3.55 -2.89
C VAL A 131 9.20 -5.05 -2.83
N VAL A 132 8.67 -5.54 -1.72
CA VAL A 132 8.55 -6.99 -1.45
C VAL A 132 7.10 -7.46 -1.28
N MET A 133 6.16 -6.54 -1.13
CA MET A 133 4.75 -6.82 -0.90
C MET A 133 3.90 -5.66 -1.40
N TRP A 134 2.69 -5.94 -1.86
CA TRP A 134 1.71 -4.96 -2.25
C TRP A 134 0.64 -4.82 -1.17
N SER A 135 0.29 -3.58 -0.80
CA SER A 135 -0.85 -3.25 0.04
C SER A 135 -1.91 -2.55 -0.82
N ILE A 136 -3.12 -3.08 -0.82
CA ILE A 136 -4.15 -2.67 -1.79
C ILE A 136 -5.16 -1.69 -1.24
N THR A 137 -5.18 -1.46 0.07
CA THR A 137 -6.13 -0.56 0.71
C THR A 137 -5.74 -0.29 2.16
N ASN A 138 -6.23 0.81 2.70
CA ASN A 138 -6.19 1.11 4.13
C ASN A 138 -7.60 1.26 4.69
N GLU A 139 -7.92 0.52 5.76
CA GLU A 139 -9.16 0.62 6.52
C GLU A 139 -10.45 0.60 5.67
N PRO A 140 -10.63 -0.36 4.75
CA PRO A 140 -11.82 -0.45 3.95
C PRO A 140 -13.01 -0.90 4.79
N HIS A 141 -14.24 -0.69 4.27
CA HIS A 141 -15.46 -1.22 4.88
C HIS A 141 -15.57 -2.74 4.71
N SER A 142 -14.60 -3.48 5.25
CA SER A 142 -14.47 -4.93 5.07
C SER A 142 -15.56 -5.76 5.79
N SER A 143 -16.33 -5.15 6.66
CA SER A 143 -17.50 -5.78 7.30
C SER A 143 -18.71 -5.91 6.36
N GLU A 144 -18.72 -5.21 5.22
CA GLU A 144 -19.73 -5.35 4.21
C GLU A 144 -19.51 -6.66 3.41
N GLU A 145 -20.55 -7.49 3.27
CA GLU A 145 -20.42 -8.81 2.61
C GLU A 145 -19.92 -8.68 1.16
N ALA A 146 -20.36 -7.65 0.44
CA ALA A 146 -19.94 -7.38 -0.92
C ALA A 146 -18.46 -7.05 -1.05
N SER A 147 -17.80 -6.64 0.04
CA SER A 147 -16.36 -6.34 0.05
C SER A 147 -15.51 -7.55 -0.35
N ARG A 148 -15.95 -8.75 0.00
CA ARG A 148 -15.24 -9.99 -0.31
C ARG A 148 -15.05 -10.16 -1.82
N ASN A 149 -16.14 -10.06 -2.58
CA ASN A 149 -16.07 -10.18 -4.03
C ASN A 149 -15.23 -9.06 -4.65
N TYR A 150 -15.36 -7.85 -4.13
CA TYR A 150 -14.58 -6.71 -4.58
C TYR A 150 -13.06 -6.98 -4.48
N PHE A 151 -12.59 -7.35 -3.29
CA PHE A 151 -11.16 -7.59 -3.07
C PHE A 151 -10.65 -8.88 -3.70
N GLU A 152 -11.48 -9.90 -3.84
CA GLU A 152 -11.12 -11.11 -4.61
C GLU A 152 -10.81 -10.76 -6.07
N GLU A 153 -11.62 -9.94 -6.71
CA GLU A 153 -11.39 -9.53 -8.10
C GLU A 153 -10.17 -8.62 -8.25
N VAL A 154 -9.96 -7.68 -7.34
CA VAL A 154 -8.75 -6.84 -7.32
C VAL A 154 -7.50 -7.71 -7.12
N THR A 155 -7.54 -8.64 -6.18
CA THR A 155 -6.43 -9.58 -5.93
C THR A 155 -6.14 -10.47 -7.14
N LYS A 156 -7.15 -11.03 -7.78
CA LYS A 156 -6.98 -11.81 -9.03
C LYS A 156 -6.35 -10.97 -10.14
N TYR A 157 -6.71 -9.69 -10.22
CA TYR A 157 -6.12 -8.78 -11.19
C TYR A 157 -4.63 -8.54 -10.91
N ILE A 158 -4.28 -8.29 -9.65
CA ILE A 158 -2.88 -8.10 -9.22
C ILE A 158 -2.04 -9.33 -9.55
N ARG A 159 -2.56 -10.54 -9.31
CA ARG A 159 -1.86 -11.79 -9.61
C ARG A 159 -1.53 -11.99 -11.09
N LYS A 160 -2.22 -11.30 -12.00
CA LYS A 160 -1.86 -11.27 -13.43
C LYS A 160 -0.70 -10.30 -13.71
N LEU A 161 -0.51 -9.29 -12.89
CA LEU A 161 0.55 -8.28 -13.03
C LEU A 161 1.84 -8.68 -12.30
N ASP A 162 1.67 -9.30 -11.13
CA ASP A 162 2.74 -9.82 -10.28
C ASP A 162 2.24 -11.08 -9.56
N SER A 163 2.78 -12.23 -9.95
CA SER A 163 2.41 -13.53 -9.40
C SER A 163 3.20 -13.91 -8.15
N GLU A 164 4.29 -13.20 -7.85
CA GLU A 164 5.27 -13.62 -6.86
C GLU A 164 5.13 -12.90 -5.53
N ARG A 165 4.98 -11.57 -5.56
CA ARG A 165 4.90 -10.79 -4.31
C ARG A 165 3.59 -11.05 -3.58
N PRO A 166 3.62 -11.17 -2.24
CA PRO A 166 2.40 -11.20 -1.42
C PRO A 166 1.56 -9.91 -1.60
N ILE A 167 0.26 -10.06 -1.31
CA ILE A 167 -0.71 -8.97 -1.30
C ILE A 167 -1.33 -8.94 0.09
#